data_39830c1a337e574c1aac0f7a4d0aafff
#
_entry.id   39830c1a337e574c1aac0f7a4d0aafff
#
_cell.length_a   1.000
_cell.length_b   1.000
_cell.length_c   1.000
_cell.angle_alpha   90.00
_cell.angle_beta   90.00
_cell.angle_gamma   90.00
#
_symmetry.space_group_name_H-M   'P 1'
#
loop_
_entity.id
_entity.type
_entity.pdbx_description
1 polymer ?
#
loop_
_entity_poly.entity_id
_entity_poly.type
_entity_poly.pdbx_seq_one_letter_code
_entity_poly.pdbx_strand_id
1 'polypeptide(L)' 'MLMALKEYTQAEDFTLTQMAVTSLNEYKLPPDVEKKVQDIKQNLLSLNWEQIRVIMDI' A
#
# COMPACT_ATOMS: atom_id res chain seq x y z
N MET A 1 -8.17 -4.58 -6.83
CA MET A 1 -7.67 -3.60 -5.86
C MET A 1 -6.15 -3.66 -5.72
N LEU A 2 -5.57 -4.84 -5.48
CA LEU A 2 -4.11 -4.94 -5.33
C LEU A 2 -3.33 -4.58 -6.59
N MET A 3 -3.86 -4.88 -7.77
CA MET A 3 -3.21 -4.49 -9.03
C MET A 3 -3.19 -2.98 -9.19
N ALA A 4 -4.29 -2.32 -8.85
CA ALA A 4 -4.34 -0.86 -8.91
C ALA A 4 -3.35 -0.24 -7.92
N LEU A 5 -3.25 -0.81 -6.72
CA LEU A 5 -2.31 -0.34 -5.71
C LEU A 5 -0.87 -0.48 -6.20
N LYS A 6 -0.55 -1.59 -6.87
CA LYS A 6 0.78 -1.78 -7.45
C LYS A 6 1.07 -0.73 -8.52
N GLU A 7 0.11 -0.43 -9.38
CA GLU A 7 0.27 0.58 -10.42
C GLU A 7 0.50 1.96 -9.81
N TYR A 8 -0.27 2.32 -8.79
CA TYR A 8 -0.12 3.60 -8.11
C TYR A 8 1.24 3.71 -7.43
N THR A 9 1.71 2.62 -6.83
CA THR A 9 3.02 2.60 -6.20
C THR A 9 4.13 2.75 -7.22
N GLN A 10 4.04 2.09 -8.35
CA GLN A 10 5.04 2.20 -9.42
C GLN A 10 5.09 3.61 -9.99
N ALA A 11 3.94 4.27 -10.07
CA ALA A 11 3.88 5.66 -10.52
C ALA A 11 4.27 6.66 -9.43
N GLU A 12 4.49 6.18 -8.19
CA GLU A 12 4.80 6.99 -7.02
C GLU A 12 3.72 8.05 -6.78
N ASP A 13 2.46 7.67 -7.00
CA ASP A 13 1.32 8.56 -6.79
C ASP A 13 0.84 8.46 -5.35
N PHE A 14 1.28 9.40 -4.53
CA PHE A 14 0.95 9.41 -3.10
C PHE A 14 -0.55 9.44 -2.86
N THR A 15 -1.27 10.35 -3.54
CA THR A 15 -2.70 10.54 -3.30
C THR A 15 -3.49 9.27 -3.63
N LEU A 16 -3.26 8.70 -4.81
CA LEU A 16 -3.97 7.48 -5.22
C LEU A 16 -3.58 6.29 -4.37
N THR A 17 -2.30 6.17 -4.02
CA THR A 17 -1.83 5.08 -3.17
C THR A 17 -2.45 5.19 -1.78
N GLN A 18 -2.51 6.40 -1.22
CA GLN A 18 -3.13 6.63 0.08
C GLN A 18 -4.61 6.28 0.06
N MET A 19 -5.33 6.68 -0.99
CA MET A 19 -6.75 6.36 -1.13
C MET A 19 -6.98 4.86 -1.20
N ALA A 20 -6.15 4.15 -1.97
CA ALA A 20 -6.26 2.70 -2.09
C ALA A 20 -5.99 2.00 -0.75
N VAL A 21 -4.96 2.43 -0.02
CA VAL A 21 -4.64 1.87 1.30
C VAL A 21 -5.77 2.14 2.29
N THR A 22 -6.32 3.35 2.28
CA THR A 22 -7.44 3.70 3.15
C THR A 22 -8.66 2.82 2.85
N SER A 23 -8.95 2.60 1.58
CA SER A 23 -10.06 1.71 1.19
C SER A 23 -9.83 0.29 1.68
N LEU A 24 -8.61 -0.22 1.57
CA LEU A 24 -8.29 -1.57 2.05
C LEU A 24 -8.47 -1.69 3.56
N ASN A 25 -8.15 -0.64 4.31
CA ASN A 25 -8.30 -0.63 5.77
C ASN A 25 -9.76 -0.72 6.23
N GLU A 26 -10.71 -0.41 5.36
CA GLU A 26 -12.14 -0.50 5.68
C GLU A 26 -12.68 -1.92 5.58
N TYR A 27 -11.92 -2.83 4.98
CA TYR A 27 -12.34 -4.23 4.84
C TYR A 27 -11.72 -5.09 5.93
N LYS A 28 -12.42 -6.17 6.28
CA LYS A 28 -11.84 -7.19 7.15
C LYS A 28 -10.86 -8.02 6.35
N LEU A 29 -9.58 -7.86 6.66
CA LEU A 29 -8.51 -8.57 5.97
C LEU A 29 -7.95 -9.68 6.86
N PRO A 30 -7.42 -10.77 6.26
CA PRO A 30 -6.66 -11.75 7.03
C PRO A 30 -5.49 -11.06 7.75
N PRO A 31 -5.08 -11.55 8.94
CA PRO A 31 -4.04 -10.87 9.73
C PRO A 31 -2.73 -10.61 8.98
N ASP A 32 -2.30 -11.53 8.12
CA ASP A 32 -1.08 -11.38 7.35
C ASP A 32 -1.21 -10.28 6.30
N VAL A 33 -2.35 -10.17 5.64
CA VAL A 33 -2.62 -9.11 4.66
C VAL A 33 -2.77 -7.77 5.37
N GLU A 34 -3.48 -7.76 6.50
CA GLU A 34 -3.65 -6.54 7.29
C GLU A 34 -2.30 -5.96 7.72
N LYS A 35 -1.38 -6.83 8.16
CA LYS A 35 -0.04 -6.39 8.56
C LYS A 35 0.70 -5.75 7.40
N LYS A 36 0.62 -6.34 6.21
CA LYS A 36 1.25 -5.76 5.02
C LYS A 36 0.67 -4.40 4.69
N VAL A 37 -0.65 -4.24 4.79
CA VAL A 37 -1.30 -2.96 4.53
C VAL A 37 -0.85 -1.91 5.53
N GLN A 38 -0.72 -2.26 6.80
CA GLN A 38 -0.22 -1.34 7.81
C GLN A 38 1.22 -0.92 7.55
N ASP A 39 2.07 -1.86 7.15
CA ASP A 39 3.46 -1.55 6.81
C ASP A 39 3.53 -0.62 5.60
N ILE A 40 2.72 -0.86 4.59
CA ILE A 40 2.65 0.02 3.42
C ILE A 40 2.23 1.42 3.83
N LYS A 41 1.23 1.53 4.69
CA LYS A 41 0.73 2.81 5.17
C LYS A 41 1.84 3.60 5.88
N GLN A 42 2.60 2.94 6.76
CA GLN A 42 3.68 3.59 7.48
C GLN A 42 4.78 4.07 6.55
N ASN A 43 5.16 3.24 5.59
CA ASN A 43 6.19 3.60 4.63
C ASN A 43 5.71 4.70 3.68
N LEU A 44 4.42 4.73 3.38
CA LEU A 44 3.84 5.77 2.55
C LEU A 44 3.94 7.13 3.23
N LEU A 45 3.71 7.18 4.54
CA LEU A 45 3.84 8.42 5.31
C LEU A 45 5.27 8.95 5.30
N SER A 46 6.24 8.05 5.16
CA SER A 46 7.66 8.41 5.04
C SER A 46 8.10 8.59 3.60
N LEU A 47 7.20 8.43 2.62
CA LEU A 47 7.49 8.47 1.18
C LEU A 47 8.56 7.44 0.78
N ASN A 48 8.61 6.32 1.48
CA ASN A 48 9.59 5.27 1.23
C ASN A 48 9.07 4.30 0.17
N TRP A 49 9.05 4.76 -1.08
CA TRP A 49 8.52 3.99 -2.21
C TRP A 49 9.26 2.68 -2.45
N GLU A 50 10.58 2.71 -2.23
CA GLU A 50 11.40 1.51 -2.42
C GLU A 50 10.95 0.38 -1.48
N GLN A 51 10.73 0.70 -0.21
CA GLN A 51 10.28 -0.29 0.76
C GLN A 51 8.86 -0.77 0.45
N ILE A 52 8.00 0.12 -0.01
CA ILE A 52 6.64 -0.26 -0.41
C ILE A 52 6.69 -1.26 -1.55
N ARG A 53 7.56 -1.06 -2.53
CA ARG A 53 7.73 -2.01 -3.63
C ARG A 53 8.20 -3.36 -3.13
N VAL A 54 9.11 -3.37 -2.17
CA VAL A 54 9.60 -4.63 -1.56
C VAL A 54 8.45 -5.36 -0.88
N ILE A 55 7.63 -4.65 -0.10
CA ILE A 55 6.50 -5.25 0.60
C ILE A 55 5.49 -5.83 -0.40
N MET A 56 5.27 -5.14 -1.51
CA MET A 56 4.34 -5.57 -2.55
C MET A 56 4.93 -6.60 -3.53
N ASP A 57 6.23 -6.83 -3.46
CA ASP A 57 6.94 -7.74 -4.35
C ASP A 57 6.86 -7.29 -5.82
N ILE A 58 7.17 -6.03 -6.05
CA ILE A 58 7.19 -5.46 -7.42
C ILE A 58 8.50 -4.75 -7.75
#